data_c90ad878c1224e0e69de00b36f84a054
#
_entry.id   c90ad878c1224e0e69de00b36f84a054
#
_cell.length_a   1.000
_cell.length_b   1.000
_cell.length_c   1.000
_cell.angle_alpha   90.00
_cell.angle_beta   90.00
_cell.angle_gamma   90.00
#
_symmetry.space_group_name_H-M   'P 1'
#
loop_
_entity.id
_entity.type
_entity.pdbx_description
1 polymer ?
#
loop_
_entity_poly.entity_id
_entity_poly.type
_entity_poly.pdbx_seq_one_letter_code
_entity_poly.pdbx_strand_id
1 'polypeptide(L)'
;MKKILTILIISLMFVSAKAQTDEEYRMEIGAGVGLVAYEGDFNGSVLSNMQFGGSVVLRRVFNPYMGLKMSAMYGKLTGASKDVKTYYPDFVNNPYSFSNTLIDASVTYEYNFWPYGTGRDYRGAKRFTPFIFGGLGATFVTGGGNNVFTANVPLGLG
;
A
#
# COMPACT_ATOMS: atom_id res chain seq x y z
N MET A 1 10.04 26.42 -9.43
CA MET A 1 9.59 25.03 -9.57
C MET A 1 10.55 24.17 -10.39
N LYS A 2 10.98 24.56 -11.62
CA LYS A 2 11.90 23.76 -12.44
C LYS A 2 13.25 23.46 -11.74
N LYS A 3 13.83 24.42 -11.03
CA LYS A 3 15.11 24.25 -10.29
C LYS A 3 15.03 23.24 -9.14
N ILE A 4 13.89 23.17 -8.44
CA ILE A 4 13.66 22.22 -7.35
C ILE A 4 13.55 20.81 -7.91
N LEU A 5 12.83 20.64 -9.02
CA LEU A 5 12.69 19.35 -9.70
C LEU A 5 14.04 18.84 -10.21
N THR A 6 14.89 19.71 -10.76
CA THR A 6 16.23 19.36 -11.21
C THR A 6 17.12 18.92 -10.05
N ILE A 7 17.07 19.60 -8.92
CA ILE A 7 17.84 19.24 -7.71
C ILE A 7 17.35 17.88 -7.16
N LEU A 8 16.04 17.63 -7.18
CA LEU A 8 15.46 16.36 -6.75
C LEU A 8 15.90 15.20 -7.64
N ILE A 9 15.93 15.40 -8.96
CA ILE A 9 16.39 14.38 -9.93
C ILE A 9 17.90 14.12 -9.77
N ILE A 10 18.69 15.15 -9.56
CA ILE A 10 20.14 15.02 -9.32
C ILE A 10 20.41 14.29 -8.00
N SER A 11 19.67 14.60 -6.93
CA SER A 11 19.83 13.90 -5.65
C SER A 11 19.46 12.41 -5.72
N LEU A 12 18.44 12.03 -6.52
CA LEU A 12 18.12 10.63 -6.79
C LEU A 12 19.23 9.89 -7.56
N MET A 13 19.96 10.57 -8.44
CA MET A 13 21.08 9.96 -9.18
C MET A 13 22.29 9.66 -8.28
N PHE A 14 22.53 10.45 -7.23
CA PHE A 14 23.61 10.19 -6.28
C PHE A 14 23.35 9.00 -5.34
N VAL A 15 22.09 8.59 -5.14
CA VAL A 15 21.74 7.39 -4.36
C VAL A 15 22.15 6.12 -5.10
N SER A 16 22.21 6.15 -6.43
CA SER A 16 22.55 4.99 -7.27
C SER A 16 24.04 4.67 -7.35
N ALA A 17 24.93 5.58 -6.93
CA ALA A 17 26.38 5.45 -7.16
C ALA A 17 27.12 4.55 -6.16
N LYS A 18 26.46 3.99 -5.16
CA LYS A 18 27.05 3.06 -4.18
C LYS A 18 26.82 1.57 -4.50
N ALA A 19 26.35 1.25 -5.69
CA ALA A 19 25.94 -0.12 -6.07
C ALA A 19 27.10 -1.03 -6.55
N GLN A 20 28.37 -0.68 -6.30
CA GLN A 20 29.51 -1.42 -6.86
C GLN A 20 30.39 -2.15 -5.83
N THR A 21 30.05 -2.15 -4.57
CA THR A 21 30.66 -3.06 -3.60
C THR A 21 29.72 -4.22 -3.36
N ASP A 22 30.26 -5.44 -3.23
CA ASP A 22 29.58 -6.74 -2.97
C ASP A 22 28.73 -6.73 -1.66
N GLU A 23 28.02 -5.64 -1.41
CA GLU A 23 27.12 -5.48 -0.27
C GLU A 23 25.81 -6.20 -0.56
N GLU A 24 25.45 -7.10 0.31
CA GLU A 24 24.14 -7.73 0.35
C GLU A 24 23.04 -6.65 0.34
N TYR A 25 22.15 -6.74 -0.62
CA TYR A 25 20.99 -5.85 -0.67
C TYR A 25 20.05 -6.17 0.51
N ARG A 26 20.20 -5.41 1.59
CA ARG A 26 19.38 -5.58 2.81
C ARG A 26 18.17 -4.69 2.84
N MET A 27 18.08 -3.73 1.90
CA MET A 27 16.96 -2.79 1.83
C MET A 27 16.39 -2.71 0.42
N GLU A 28 15.08 -2.82 0.34
CA GLU A 28 14.31 -2.67 -0.88
C GLU A 28 13.34 -1.50 -0.71
N ILE A 29 13.25 -0.66 -1.73
CA ILE A 29 12.27 0.42 -1.80
C ILE A 29 11.40 0.22 -3.03
N GLY A 30 10.10 0.38 -2.86
CA GLY A 30 9.12 0.27 -3.92
C GLY A 30 8.09 1.39 -3.87
N ALA A 31 7.55 1.71 -5.02
CA ALA A 31 6.39 2.59 -5.14
C ALA A 31 5.38 1.95 -6.10
N GLY A 32 4.11 2.15 -5.84
CA GLY A 32 3.03 1.62 -6.64
C GLY A 32 1.93 2.64 -6.86
N VAL A 33 1.26 2.51 -8.00
CA VAL A 33 0.01 3.21 -8.30
C VAL A 33 -1.05 2.16 -8.61
N GLY A 34 -2.28 2.43 -8.23
CA GLY A 34 -3.37 1.49 -8.41
C GLY A 34 -4.73 2.16 -8.31
N LEU A 35 -5.75 1.33 -8.29
CA LEU A 35 -7.12 1.75 -8.11
C LEU A 35 -7.62 1.30 -6.74
N VAL A 36 -8.31 2.19 -6.06
CA VAL A 36 -8.96 1.94 -4.77
C VAL A 36 -10.45 1.98 -5.01
N ALA A 37 -11.14 0.93 -4.60
CA ALA A 37 -12.60 0.83 -4.67
C ALA A 37 -13.19 0.65 -3.27
N TYR A 38 -14.36 1.22 -3.08
CA TYR A 38 -15.19 0.96 -1.91
C TYR A 38 -16.15 -0.19 -2.23
N GLU A 39 -16.22 -1.17 -1.35
CA GLU A 39 -17.23 -2.21 -1.40
C GLU A 39 -18.12 -2.12 -0.15
N GLY A 40 -19.40 -1.89 -0.34
CA GLY A 40 -20.37 -1.72 0.74
C GLY A 40 -21.71 -1.18 0.22
N ASP A 41 -22.57 -0.77 1.13
CA ASP A 41 -23.98 -0.42 0.88
C ASP A 41 -24.22 0.74 -0.11
N PHE A 42 -23.18 1.49 -0.46
CA PHE A 42 -23.23 2.62 -1.38
C PHE A 42 -22.41 2.42 -2.67
N ASN A 43 -22.13 1.15 -3.01
CA ASN A 43 -21.49 0.82 -4.28
C ASN A 43 -22.01 -0.52 -4.82
N GLY A 44 -22.66 -0.50 -5.97
CA GLY A 44 -23.28 -1.68 -6.57
C GLY A 44 -22.32 -2.64 -7.28
N SER A 45 -21.05 -2.25 -7.44
CA SER A 45 -20.05 -3.08 -8.10
C SER A 45 -18.65 -2.64 -7.67
N VAL A 46 -17.77 -3.60 -7.41
CA VAL A 46 -16.35 -3.34 -7.09
C VAL A 46 -15.65 -2.48 -8.14
N LEU A 47 -16.08 -2.59 -9.39
CA LEU A 47 -15.52 -1.82 -10.51
C LEU A 47 -16.12 -0.42 -10.67
N SER A 48 -17.18 -0.09 -9.91
CA SER A 48 -17.77 1.26 -9.92
C SER A 48 -17.03 2.17 -8.95
N ASN A 49 -16.97 3.45 -9.28
CA ASN A 49 -16.42 4.50 -8.41
C ASN A 49 -14.95 4.28 -7.99
N MET A 50 -14.17 3.56 -8.80
CA MET A 50 -12.73 3.40 -8.54
C MET A 50 -12.00 4.74 -8.59
N GLN A 51 -11.14 4.95 -7.62
CA GLN A 51 -10.30 6.15 -7.50
C GLN A 51 -8.82 5.77 -7.58
N PHE A 52 -8.00 6.68 -8.06
CA PHE A 52 -6.55 6.47 -8.06
C PHE A 52 -6.00 6.49 -6.65
N GLY A 53 -5.07 5.59 -6.39
CA GLY A 53 -4.30 5.52 -5.17
C GLY A 53 -2.83 5.28 -5.45
N GLY A 54 -2.00 5.61 -4.47
CA GLY A 54 -0.56 5.38 -4.53
C GLY A 54 -0.05 4.73 -3.25
N SER A 55 1.03 3.99 -3.36
CA SER A 55 1.68 3.37 -2.21
C SER A 55 3.19 3.46 -2.31
N VAL A 56 3.83 3.46 -1.15
CA VAL A 56 5.28 3.32 -1.00
C VAL A 56 5.57 2.19 -0.04
N VAL A 57 6.64 1.46 -0.30
CA VAL A 57 7.06 0.30 0.48
C VAL A 57 8.55 0.41 0.74
N LEU A 58 8.95 0.20 1.98
CA LEU A 58 10.32 0.01 2.41
C LEU A 58 10.42 -1.36 3.07
N ARG A 59 11.27 -2.23 2.54
CA ARG A 59 11.47 -3.57 3.07
C ARG A 59 12.92 -3.74 3.49
N ARG A 60 13.12 -4.20 4.71
CA ARG A 60 14.43 -4.61 5.24
C ARG A 60 14.49 -6.13 5.30
N VAL A 61 15.43 -6.70 4.57
CA VAL A 61 15.71 -8.12 4.55
C VAL A 61 16.74 -8.42 5.63
N PHE A 62 16.41 -9.29 6.57
CA PHE A 62 17.31 -9.71 7.64
C PHE A 62 18.14 -10.91 7.21
N ASN A 63 17.50 -11.86 6.54
CA ASN A 63 18.09 -13.06 5.95
C ASN A 63 17.16 -13.58 4.82
N PRO A 64 17.54 -14.63 4.07
CA PRO A 64 16.71 -15.16 2.98
C PRO A 64 15.28 -15.58 3.36
N TYR A 65 15.03 -15.81 4.64
CA TYR A 65 13.75 -16.28 5.14
C TYR A 65 12.91 -15.19 5.82
N MET A 66 13.53 -14.09 6.23
CA MET A 66 12.88 -13.11 7.11
C MET A 66 13.09 -11.69 6.63
N GLY A 67 12.00 -10.90 6.64
CA GLY A 67 12.02 -9.47 6.32
C GLY A 67 11.01 -8.68 7.15
N LEU A 68 11.27 -7.39 7.26
CA LEU A 68 10.36 -6.40 7.81
C LEU A 68 9.97 -5.45 6.71
N LYS A 69 8.67 -5.31 6.47
CA LYS A 69 8.12 -4.41 5.47
C LYS A 69 7.34 -3.29 6.14
N MET A 70 7.65 -2.07 5.80
CA MET A 70 6.88 -0.88 6.11
C MET A 70 6.18 -0.42 4.85
N SER A 71 4.89 -0.13 4.92
CA SER A 71 4.13 0.39 3.80
C SER A 71 3.29 1.59 4.21
N ALA A 72 3.13 2.52 3.28
CA ALA A 72 2.18 3.60 3.40
C ALA A 72 1.38 3.70 2.11
N MET A 73 0.08 3.87 2.22
CA MET A 73 -0.85 3.98 1.10
C MET A 73 -1.70 5.24 1.26
N TYR A 74 -1.94 5.89 0.14
CA TYR A 74 -2.87 7.01 0.02
C TYR A 74 -3.89 6.69 -1.08
N GLY A 75 -5.17 6.96 -0.82
CA GLY A 75 -6.23 6.76 -1.79
C GLY A 75 -7.49 7.54 -1.44
N LYS A 76 -8.47 7.48 -2.35
CA LYS A 76 -9.81 8.03 -2.12
C LYS A 76 -10.84 6.92 -2.18
N LEU A 77 -11.85 7.03 -1.34
CA LEU A 77 -13.02 6.15 -1.32
C LEU A 77 -14.24 6.99 -1.66
N THR A 78 -14.99 6.58 -2.68
CA THR A 78 -16.22 7.25 -3.10
C THR A 78 -17.36 6.24 -3.18
N GLY A 79 -18.54 6.68 -2.81
CA GLY A 79 -19.76 5.90 -2.93
C GLY A 79 -20.99 6.79 -2.98
N ALA A 80 -22.05 6.32 -3.63
CA ALA A 80 -23.30 7.04 -3.72
C ALA A 80 -24.51 6.11 -3.67
N SER A 81 -25.53 6.50 -2.92
CA SER A 81 -26.76 5.70 -2.76
C SER A 81 -27.54 5.52 -4.07
N LYS A 82 -27.37 6.43 -5.03
CA LYS A 82 -27.98 6.34 -6.38
C LYS A 82 -27.42 5.20 -7.23
N ASP A 83 -26.22 4.72 -6.91
CA ASP A 83 -25.52 3.69 -7.68
C ASP A 83 -25.91 2.26 -7.26
N VAL A 84 -26.78 2.15 -6.26
CA VAL A 84 -27.29 0.87 -5.71
C VAL A 84 -28.80 0.89 -5.53
N LYS A 85 -29.41 -0.30 -5.57
CA LYS A 85 -30.77 -0.49 -5.09
C LYS A 85 -30.76 -0.53 -3.57
N THR A 86 -30.92 0.61 -2.93
CA THR A 86 -30.99 0.69 -1.47
C THR A 86 -32.37 0.28 -0.96
N TYR A 87 -32.37 -0.48 0.14
CA TYR A 87 -33.60 -0.81 0.89
C TYR A 87 -33.98 0.30 1.88
N TYR A 88 -33.20 1.36 2.00
CA TYR A 88 -33.46 2.48 2.90
C TYR A 88 -34.25 3.57 2.17
N PRO A 89 -35.56 3.72 2.44
CA PRO A 89 -36.44 4.65 1.73
C PRO A 89 -35.99 6.13 1.83
N ASP A 90 -35.29 6.51 2.91
CA ASP A 90 -34.80 7.86 3.12
C ASP A 90 -33.76 8.27 2.07
N PHE A 91 -32.96 7.33 1.54
CA PHE A 91 -31.98 7.61 0.52
C PHE A 91 -32.55 7.64 -0.91
N VAL A 92 -33.78 7.19 -1.12
CA VAL A 92 -34.48 7.31 -2.40
C VAL A 92 -34.85 8.77 -2.67
N ASN A 93 -35.30 9.46 -1.62
CA ASN A 93 -35.75 10.85 -1.71
C ASN A 93 -34.59 11.85 -1.46
N ASN A 94 -33.61 11.48 -0.65
CA ASN A 94 -32.41 12.27 -0.36
C ASN A 94 -31.14 11.44 -0.67
N PRO A 95 -30.64 11.47 -1.92
CA PRO A 95 -29.47 10.70 -2.29
C PRO A 95 -28.25 11.15 -1.50
N TYR A 96 -27.59 10.20 -0.87
CA TYR A 96 -26.37 10.38 -0.11
C TYR A 96 -25.15 10.02 -0.97
N SER A 97 -24.11 10.82 -0.89
CA SER A 97 -22.82 10.51 -1.50
C SER A 97 -21.70 10.93 -0.56
N PHE A 98 -20.60 10.19 -0.62
CA PHE A 98 -19.40 10.51 0.14
C PHE A 98 -18.14 10.43 -0.72
N SER A 99 -17.15 11.21 -0.32
CA SER A 99 -15.79 11.16 -0.87
C SER A 99 -14.82 11.33 0.28
N ASN A 100 -14.18 10.24 0.67
CA ASN A 100 -13.27 10.21 1.80
C ASN A 100 -11.84 9.95 1.32
N THR A 101 -10.88 10.59 1.96
CA THR A 101 -9.47 10.30 1.77
C THR A 101 -9.04 9.23 2.78
N LEU A 102 -8.32 8.23 2.31
CA LEU A 102 -7.78 7.14 3.10
C LEU A 102 -6.26 7.22 3.09
N ILE A 103 -5.67 7.19 4.28
CA ILE A 103 -4.24 7.04 4.49
C ILE A 103 -4.06 5.81 5.36
N ASP A 104 -3.27 4.87 4.89
CA ASP A 104 -2.93 3.65 5.66
C ASP A 104 -1.42 3.56 5.81
N ALA A 105 -0.98 3.15 6.99
CA ALA A 105 0.42 2.87 7.27
C ALA A 105 0.52 1.58 8.07
N SER A 106 1.41 0.67 7.65
CA SER A 106 1.58 -0.60 8.34
C SER A 106 3.03 -1.06 8.38
N VAL A 107 3.32 -1.87 9.38
CA VAL A 107 4.59 -2.58 9.55
C VAL A 107 4.27 -4.06 9.64
N THR A 108 4.81 -4.86 8.74
CA THR A 108 4.59 -6.30 8.66
C THR A 108 5.91 -7.04 8.71
N TYR A 109 5.91 -8.13 9.44
CA TYR A 109 6.98 -9.12 9.44
C TYR A 109 6.63 -10.22 8.43
N GLU A 110 7.59 -10.55 7.54
CA GLU A 110 7.44 -11.54 6.49
C GLU A 110 8.34 -12.74 6.75
N TYR A 111 7.80 -13.94 6.59
CA TYR A 111 8.54 -15.20 6.65
C TYR A 111 8.39 -15.97 5.34
N ASN A 112 9.51 -16.16 4.63
CA ASN A 112 9.62 -16.90 3.40
C ASN A 112 9.82 -18.39 3.68
N PHE A 113 9.06 -19.26 3.05
CA PHE A 113 9.22 -20.71 3.21
C PHE A 113 10.47 -21.26 2.50
N TRP A 114 10.92 -20.57 1.45
CA TRP A 114 12.15 -20.88 0.74
C TRP A 114 13.08 -19.67 0.77
N PRO A 115 14.41 -19.91 0.71
CA PRO A 115 15.35 -18.80 0.67
C PRO A 115 15.10 -17.93 -0.57
N TYR A 116 14.84 -16.65 -0.35
CA TYR A 116 14.58 -15.66 -1.37
C TYR A 116 15.58 -14.52 -1.26
N GLY A 117 16.09 -14.05 -2.39
CA GLY A 117 16.95 -12.88 -2.42
C GLY A 117 17.99 -12.94 -3.53
N THR A 118 18.79 -11.88 -3.60
CA THR A 118 19.88 -11.70 -4.54
C THR A 118 21.14 -11.29 -3.79
N GLY A 119 22.32 -11.68 -4.27
CA GLY A 119 23.59 -11.36 -3.66
C GLY A 119 24.44 -12.60 -3.37
N ARG A 120 25.61 -12.41 -2.77
CA ARG A 120 26.57 -13.48 -2.54
C ARG A 120 26.09 -14.53 -1.55
N ASP A 121 25.47 -14.08 -0.47
CA ASP A 121 24.92 -14.95 0.58
C ASP A 121 23.62 -15.64 0.17
N TYR A 122 23.04 -15.21 -0.96
CA TYR A 122 21.83 -15.78 -1.54
C TYR A 122 22.11 -16.74 -2.70
N ARG A 123 23.34 -17.25 -2.81
CA ARG A 123 23.66 -18.28 -3.81
C ARG A 123 22.76 -19.50 -3.61
N GLY A 124 22.01 -19.84 -4.64
CA GLY A 124 20.99 -20.89 -4.59
C GLY A 124 19.62 -20.44 -4.10
N ALA A 125 19.44 -19.15 -3.79
CA ALA A 125 18.13 -18.60 -3.47
C ALA A 125 17.18 -18.70 -4.65
N LYS A 126 15.93 -19.03 -4.37
CA LYS A 126 14.87 -19.09 -5.38
C LYS A 126 14.37 -17.72 -5.74
N ARG A 127 13.97 -17.49 -6.99
CA ARG A 127 13.33 -16.26 -7.45
C ARG A 127 11.86 -16.15 -7.06
N PHE A 128 11.29 -17.24 -6.57
CA PHE A 128 9.91 -17.36 -6.12
C PHE A 128 9.91 -18.06 -4.77
N THR A 129 9.15 -17.54 -3.83
CA THR A 129 8.91 -18.16 -2.52
C THR A 129 7.50 -17.85 -2.05
N PRO A 130 6.74 -18.83 -1.59
CA PRO A 130 5.58 -18.55 -0.78
C PRO A 130 6.01 -17.92 0.54
N PHE A 131 5.24 -16.97 1.04
CA PHE A 131 5.52 -16.33 2.33
C PHE A 131 4.25 -16.09 3.13
N ILE A 132 4.41 -15.99 4.42
CA ILE A 132 3.38 -15.50 5.34
C ILE A 132 3.81 -14.16 5.89
N PHE A 133 2.85 -13.32 6.19
CA PHE A 133 3.13 -12.07 6.86
C PHE A 133 2.10 -11.75 7.93
N GLY A 134 2.55 -11.00 8.93
CA GLY A 134 1.70 -10.48 9.99
C GLY A 134 2.27 -9.19 10.54
N GLY A 135 1.42 -8.30 11.01
CA GLY A 135 1.89 -7.01 11.49
C GLY A 135 0.83 -6.15 12.16
N LEU A 136 1.17 -4.91 12.32
CA LEU A 136 0.30 -3.86 12.87
C LEU A 136 0.25 -2.70 11.89
N GLY A 137 -0.90 -2.06 11.83
CA GLY A 137 -1.11 -0.89 10.98
C GLY A 137 -2.13 0.06 11.59
N ALA A 138 -2.23 1.20 10.96
CA ALA A 138 -3.19 2.23 11.29
C ALA A 138 -3.75 2.85 10.02
N THR A 139 -5.06 2.99 9.99
CA THR A 139 -5.80 3.59 8.89
C THR A 139 -6.45 4.87 9.38
N PHE A 140 -6.24 5.94 8.66
CA PHE A 140 -6.86 7.24 8.89
C PHE A 140 -7.74 7.59 7.70
N VAL A 141 -9.02 7.82 7.98
CA VAL A 141 -10.02 8.21 6.98
C VAL A 141 -10.54 9.60 7.32
N THR A 142 -10.49 10.49 6.34
CA THR A 142 -10.98 11.88 6.48
C THR A 142 -11.96 12.20 5.37
N GLY A 143 -13.05 12.85 5.73
CA GLY A 143 -14.12 13.27 4.82
C GLY A 143 -15.47 13.39 5.54
N GLY A 144 -16.44 14.04 4.89
CA GLY A 144 -17.83 14.11 5.39
C GLY A 144 -18.00 14.75 6.78
N GLY A 145 -17.02 15.51 7.28
CA GLY A 145 -17.08 16.20 8.58
C GLY A 145 -16.54 15.41 9.77
N ASN A 146 -16.28 14.11 9.64
CA ASN A 146 -15.70 13.28 10.69
C ASN A 146 -14.40 12.62 10.24
N ASN A 147 -13.41 12.63 11.13
CA ASN A 147 -12.17 11.91 10.94
C ASN A 147 -12.24 10.59 11.75
N VAL A 148 -11.85 9.51 11.14
CA VAL A 148 -11.82 8.18 11.77
C VAL A 148 -10.40 7.65 11.76
N PHE A 149 -9.94 7.22 12.92
CA PHE A 149 -8.69 6.51 13.10
C PHE A 149 -8.97 5.08 13.54
N THR A 150 -8.36 4.11 12.86
CA THR A 150 -8.55 2.69 13.16
C THR A 150 -7.22 1.98 13.14
N ALA A 151 -6.94 1.20 14.19
CA ALA A 151 -5.84 0.25 14.17
C ALA A 151 -6.25 -1.00 13.39
N ASN A 152 -5.33 -1.57 12.63
CA ASN A 152 -5.53 -2.80 11.89
C ASN A 152 -4.41 -3.81 12.13
N VAL A 153 -4.70 -5.09 11.87
CA VAL A 153 -3.74 -6.19 11.98
C VAL A 153 -3.68 -6.86 10.61
N PRO A 154 -2.74 -6.45 9.75
CA PRO A 154 -2.56 -7.09 8.45
C PRO A 154 -1.98 -8.49 8.63
N LEU A 155 -2.67 -9.49 8.10
CA LEU A 155 -2.26 -10.89 8.06
C LEU A 155 -2.49 -11.43 6.65
N GLY A 156 -1.60 -12.27 6.16
CA GLY A 156 -1.81 -12.88 4.86
C GLY A 156 -0.73 -13.86 4.43
N LEU A 157 -0.99 -14.37 3.22
CA LEU A 157 -0.14 -15.30 2.49
C LEU A 157 0.17 -14.66 1.13
N GLY A 158 1.32 -14.93 0.57
CA GLY A 158 1.72 -14.47 -0.74
C GLY A 158 2.76 -15.39 -1.41
#